data_8d3d5e955446caafcdda4dca9aac68f4
#
_entry.id   8d3d5e955446caafcdda4dca9aac68f4
#
_cell.length_a   1.000
_cell.length_b   1.000
_cell.length_c   1.000
_cell.angle_alpha   90.00
_cell.angle_beta   90.00
_cell.angle_gamma   90.00
#
_symmetry.space_group_name_H-M   'P 1'
#
loop_
_entity.id
_entity.type
_entity.pdbx_description
1 polymer ?
#
loop_
_entity_poly.entity_id
_entity_poly.type
_entity_poly.pdbx_seq_one_letter_code
_entity_poly.pdbx_strand_id
1 'polypeptide(L)'
;MKVLLDTNIKKEIIEYLLTQEGIEEVKINEIDLFEELEIKYNDKTTAIIIMKYIDLFQNNKFSTMISFDKEIEKDHKTLKYIVDDMCCEYCYMGLVRELFDNKNVYSIKSNFDMKYPLYNVEFEIKYDINYLEEDLIKFIEENK
;
A
#
# COMPACT_ATOMS: atom_id res chain seq x y z
N MET A 1 3.93 -9.19 3.77
CA MET A 1 3.51 -7.95 3.10
C MET A 1 2.60 -8.27 1.94
N LYS A 2 1.52 -7.54 1.84
CA LYS A 2 0.59 -7.65 0.71
C LYS A 2 0.38 -6.28 0.12
N VAL A 3 0.48 -6.16 -1.20
CA VAL A 3 0.16 -4.92 -1.92
C VAL A 3 -0.78 -5.24 -3.08
N LEU A 4 -1.91 -4.56 -3.11
CA LEU A 4 -2.91 -4.69 -4.17
C LEU A 4 -2.68 -3.58 -5.19
N LEU A 5 -2.46 -3.95 -6.43
CA LEU A 5 -2.06 -3.03 -7.49
C LEU A 5 -3.09 -3.00 -8.63
N ASP A 6 -3.30 -1.80 -9.17
CA ASP A 6 -4.07 -1.58 -10.40
C ASP A 6 -3.13 -1.60 -11.60
N THR A 7 -2.47 -2.74 -11.80
CA THR A 7 -1.56 -2.94 -12.93
C THR A 7 -1.36 -4.44 -13.14
N ASN A 8 -1.04 -4.82 -14.37
CA ASN A 8 -0.65 -6.20 -14.66
C ASN A 8 0.72 -6.46 -14.08
N ILE A 9 0.82 -7.44 -13.20
CA ILE A 9 2.07 -7.82 -12.58
C ILE A 9 2.78 -8.83 -13.49
N LYS A 10 4.01 -8.50 -13.90
CA LYS A 10 4.83 -9.40 -14.68
C LYS A 10 5.25 -10.60 -13.82
N LYS A 11 4.99 -11.80 -14.28
CA LYS A 11 5.29 -13.04 -13.50
C LYS A 11 6.78 -13.19 -13.19
N GLU A 12 7.64 -12.67 -14.03
CA GLU A 12 9.09 -12.68 -13.85
C GLU A 12 9.56 -11.92 -12.61
N ILE A 13 8.69 -11.08 -12.04
CA ILE A 13 8.98 -10.36 -10.80
C ILE A 13 9.25 -11.33 -9.64
N ILE A 14 8.65 -12.50 -9.66
CA ILE A 14 8.85 -13.51 -8.61
C ILE A 14 10.33 -13.89 -8.51
N GLU A 15 10.95 -14.26 -9.62
CA GLU A 15 12.37 -14.61 -9.65
C GLU A 15 13.25 -13.41 -9.28
N TYR A 16 12.93 -12.24 -9.82
CA TYR A 16 13.68 -11.02 -9.53
C TYR A 16 13.68 -10.70 -8.03
N LEU A 17 12.52 -10.70 -7.40
CA LEU A 17 12.41 -10.38 -5.98
C LEU A 17 13.11 -11.42 -5.11
N LEU A 18 13.05 -12.69 -5.49
CA LEU A 18 13.73 -13.77 -4.73
C LEU A 18 15.25 -13.66 -4.76
N THR A 19 15.84 -12.90 -5.70
CA THR A 19 17.27 -12.61 -5.71
C THR A 19 17.66 -11.50 -4.74
N GLN A 20 16.70 -10.76 -4.19
CA GLN A 20 16.96 -9.64 -3.29
C GLN A 20 17.10 -10.12 -1.85
N GLU A 21 18.03 -9.50 -1.10
CA GLU A 21 18.28 -9.86 0.29
C GLU A 21 17.03 -9.67 1.14
N GLY A 22 16.76 -10.66 1.99
CA GLY A 22 15.66 -10.59 2.95
C GLY A 22 14.30 -11.04 2.44
N ILE A 23 14.15 -11.32 1.16
CA ILE A 23 12.90 -11.81 0.58
C ILE A 23 12.93 -13.35 0.54
N GLU A 24 11.93 -13.97 1.16
CA GLU A 24 11.85 -15.43 1.34
C GLU A 24 10.84 -16.10 0.41
N GLU A 25 9.67 -15.49 0.21
CA GLU A 25 8.60 -16.02 -0.66
C GLU A 25 7.90 -14.89 -1.38
N VAL A 26 7.48 -15.16 -2.62
CA VAL A 26 6.72 -14.22 -3.44
C VAL A 26 5.59 -14.97 -4.15
N LYS A 27 4.38 -14.46 -4.04
CA LYS A 27 3.20 -14.97 -4.73
C LYS A 27 2.43 -13.85 -5.40
N ILE A 28 1.76 -14.17 -6.50
CA ILE A 28 0.81 -13.28 -7.16
C ILE A 28 -0.59 -13.88 -7.00
N ASN A 29 -1.50 -13.13 -6.40
CA ASN A 29 -2.89 -13.53 -6.20
C ASN A 29 -3.80 -12.66 -7.06
N GLU A 30 -4.85 -13.26 -7.63
CA GLU A 30 -5.90 -12.50 -8.30
C GLU A 30 -7.00 -12.18 -7.30
N ILE A 31 -7.33 -10.89 -7.17
CA ILE A 31 -8.38 -10.41 -6.27
C ILE A 31 -9.31 -9.49 -7.08
N ASP A 32 -10.47 -10.01 -7.45
CA ASP A 32 -11.44 -9.36 -8.33
C ASP A 32 -10.77 -8.93 -9.65
N LEU A 33 -10.71 -7.64 -9.93
CA LEU A 33 -10.11 -7.08 -11.14
C LEU A 33 -8.63 -6.72 -10.96
N PHE A 34 -8.07 -6.94 -9.77
CA PHE A 34 -6.73 -6.52 -9.41
C PHE A 34 -5.83 -7.70 -9.13
N GLU A 35 -4.54 -7.45 -9.11
CA GLU A 35 -3.54 -8.42 -8.71
C GLU A 35 -2.84 -7.97 -7.43
N GLU A 36 -2.58 -8.92 -6.54
CA GLU A 36 -1.90 -8.71 -5.27
C GLU A 36 -0.56 -9.42 -5.28
N LEU A 37 0.49 -8.69 -4.88
CA LEU A 37 1.77 -9.30 -4.51
C LEU A 37 1.74 -9.62 -3.03
N GLU A 38 1.98 -10.89 -2.72
CA GLU A 38 2.14 -11.38 -1.35
C GLU A 38 3.59 -11.79 -1.16
N ILE A 39 4.28 -11.14 -0.23
CA ILE A 39 5.72 -11.27 -0.05
C ILE A 39 6.02 -11.57 1.42
N LYS A 40 6.72 -12.68 1.64
CA LYS A 40 7.29 -13.00 2.94
C LYS A 40 8.73 -12.51 2.98
N TYR A 41 9.05 -11.70 3.98
CA TYR A 41 10.38 -11.13 4.14
C TYR A 41 10.82 -11.16 5.60
N ASN A 42 12.12 -10.99 5.83
CA ASN A 42 12.71 -10.98 7.16
C ASN A 42 13.33 -9.60 7.46
N ASP A 43 14.03 -9.49 8.60
CA ASP A 43 14.59 -8.24 9.12
C ASP A 43 15.77 -7.68 8.33
N LYS A 44 16.24 -8.39 7.30
CA LYS A 44 17.31 -7.90 6.41
C LYS A 44 16.81 -6.90 5.38
N THR A 45 15.50 -6.70 5.27
CA THR A 45 14.89 -5.73 4.38
C THR A 45 13.66 -5.11 5.04
N THR A 46 13.03 -4.15 4.36
CA THR A 46 11.80 -3.49 4.82
C THR A 46 10.78 -3.44 3.71
N ALA A 47 9.50 -3.26 4.07
CA ALA A 47 8.42 -3.11 3.10
C ALA A 47 8.69 -1.97 2.10
N ILE A 48 9.24 -0.86 2.57
CA ILE A 48 9.55 0.30 1.72
C ILE A 48 10.63 -0.04 0.70
N ILE A 49 11.68 -0.75 1.11
CA ILE A 49 12.75 -1.19 0.20
C ILE A 49 12.20 -2.17 -0.84
N ILE A 50 11.39 -3.14 -0.41
CA ILE A 50 10.77 -4.11 -1.32
C ILE A 50 9.93 -3.39 -2.37
N MET A 51 9.15 -2.39 -1.97
CA MET A 51 8.31 -1.64 -2.93
C MET A 51 9.14 -0.89 -3.97
N LYS A 52 10.33 -0.41 -3.60
CA LYS A 52 11.27 0.18 -4.57
C LYS A 52 11.72 -0.83 -5.62
N TYR A 53 11.98 -2.07 -5.22
CA TYR A 53 12.30 -3.14 -6.18
C TYR A 53 11.13 -3.44 -7.11
N ILE A 54 9.92 -3.46 -6.57
CA ILE A 54 8.69 -3.67 -7.36
C ILE A 54 8.54 -2.56 -8.39
N ASP A 55 8.67 -1.30 -7.98
CA ASP A 55 8.57 -0.15 -8.87
C ASP A 55 9.60 -0.22 -9.99
N LEU A 56 10.83 -0.55 -9.65
CA LEU A 56 11.91 -0.64 -10.63
C LEU A 56 11.65 -1.73 -11.67
N PHE A 57 11.22 -2.90 -11.21
CA PHE A 57 10.94 -4.03 -12.11
C PHE A 57 9.73 -3.76 -13.01
N GLN A 58 8.65 -3.24 -12.43
CA GLN A 58 7.41 -2.93 -13.15
C GLN A 58 7.52 -1.65 -13.99
N ASN A 59 8.61 -0.90 -13.82
CA ASN A 59 8.80 0.38 -14.48
C ASN A 59 7.63 1.36 -14.21
N ASN A 60 7.15 1.36 -12.98
CA ASN A 60 6.04 2.21 -12.55
C ASN A 60 6.49 3.65 -12.40
N LYS A 61 5.95 4.52 -13.23
CA LYS A 61 6.18 5.97 -13.14
C LYS A 61 5.20 6.66 -12.20
N PHE A 62 4.05 6.03 -11.96
CA PHE A 62 2.98 6.55 -11.12
C PHE A 62 2.56 5.49 -10.12
N SER A 63 2.02 5.95 -9.01
CA SER A 63 1.46 5.03 -8.03
C SER A 63 0.25 4.31 -8.62
N THR A 64 0.17 3.00 -8.40
CA THR A 64 -0.94 2.14 -8.82
C THR A 64 -1.46 1.31 -7.65
N MET A 65 -1.12 1.69 -6.43
CA MET A 65 -1.45 0.93 -5.23
C MET A 65 -2.88 1.23 -4.76
N ILE A 66 -3.67 0.18 -4.60
CA ILE A 66 -5.06 0.26 -4.15
C ILE A 66 -5.14 0.07 -2.62
N SER A 67 -4.38 -0.85 -2.08
CA SER A 67 -4.31 -1.14 -0.65
C SER A 67 -3.03 -1.87 -0.32
N PHE A 68 -2.70 -1.94 0.96
CA PHE A 68 -1.53 -2.70 1.40
C PHE A 68 -1.69 -3.16 2.84
N ASP A 69 -0.92 -4.19 3.18
CA ASP A 69 -0.68 -4.64 4.54
C ASP A 69 0.79 -5.02 4.64
N LYS A 70 1.54 -4.28 5.42
CA LYS A 70 2.96 -4.56 5.65
C LYS A 70 3.18 -5.75 6.56
N GLU A 71 2.11 -6.26 7.19
CA GLU A 71 2.13 -7.37 8.13
C GLU A 71 3.13 -7.16 9.28
N ILE A 72 3.19 -5.93 9.77
CA ILE A 72 4.04 -5.55 10.89
C ILE A 72 3.32 -5.92 12.19
N GLU A 73 3.94 -6.81 12.96
CA GLU A 73 3.42 -7.29 14.24
C GLU A 73 3.92 -6.42 15.40
N LYS A 74 3.47 -5.18 15.44
CA LYS A 74 3.76 -4.22 16.52
C LYS A 74 2.48 -3.64 17.04
N ASP A 75 2.52 -3.10 18.26
CA ASP A 75 1.40 -2.38 18.84
C ASP A 75 0.95 -1.26 17.92
N HIS A 76 -0.34 -1.23 17.64
CA HIS A 76 -0.93 -0.30 16.68
C HIS A 76 -2.27 0.23 17.16
N LYS A 77 -2.69 1.32 16.56
CA LYS A 77 -4.04 1.87 16.63
C LYS A 77 -4.67 1.79 15.23
N THR A 78 -6.00 1.92 15.21
CA THR A 78 -6.76 1.95 13.95
C THR A 78 -7.50 3.26 13.84
N LEU A 79 -7.34 3.95 12.72
CA LEU A 79 -8.10 5.16 12.37
C LEU A 79 -9.08 4.80 11.26
N LYS A 80 -10.35 5.17 11.45
CA LYS A 80 -11.35 5.20 10.39
C LYS A 80 -11.54 6.64 9.98
N TYR A 81 -11.28 6.96 8.71
CA TYR A 81 -11.28 8.33 8.22
C TYR A 81 -11.93 8.41 6.84
N ILE A 82 -12.83 9.40 6.69
CA ILE A 82 -13.56 9.61 5.43
C ILE A 82 -12.95 10.81 4.71
N VAL A 83 -12.58 10.59 3.44
CA VAL A 83 -12.16 11.65 2.52
C VAL A 83 -13.28 11.84 1.52
N ASP A 84 -13.96 12.97 1.53
CA ASP A 84 -15.14 13.24 0.72
C ASP A 84 -14.86 14.07 -0.54
N ASP A 85 -13.64 14.55 -0.71
CA ASP A 85 -13.22 15.43 -1.80
C ASP A 85 -12.10 14.87 -2.67
N MET A 86 -12.01 13.54 -2.78
CA MET A 86 -11.04 12.89 -3.65
C MET A 86 -11.34 13.20 -5.11
N CYS A 87 -10.35 13.72 -5.84
CA CYS A 87 -10.58 14.24 -7.17
C CYS A 87 -10.64 13.13 -8.25
N CYS A 88 -9.83 12.07 -8.14
CA CYS A 88 -9.81 10.97 -9.12
C CYS A 88 -9.06 9.75 -8.56
N GLU A 89 -9.07 8.65 -9.34
CA GLU A 89 -8.38 7.42 -8.95
C GLU A 89 -6.89 7.62 -8.75
N TYR A 90 -6.27 8.49 -9.53
CA TYR A 90 -4.83 8.78 -9.39
C TYR A 90 -4.53 9.48 -8.09
N CYS A 91 -5.41 10.39 -7.66
CA CYS A 91 -5.28 11.04 -6.34
C CYS A 91 -5.42 10.01 -5.21
N TYR A 92 -6.37 9.09 -5.34
CA TYR A 92 -6.55 8.01 -4.38
C TYR A 92 -5.28 7.14 -4.28
N MET A 93 -4.80 6.62 -5.41
CA MET A 93 -3.63 5.75 -5.44
C MET A 93 -2.37 6.50 -5.00
N GLY A 94 -2.26 7.78 -5.30
CA GLY A 94 -1.18 8.63 -4.84
C GLY A 94 -1.16 8.76 -3.32
N LEU A 95 -2.32 8.99 -2.70
CA LEU A 95 -2.44 9.04 -1.25
C LEU A 95 -2.09 7.69 -0.61
N VAL A 96 -2.59 6.58 -1.16
CA VAL A 96 -2.27 5.25 -0.65
C VAL A 96 -0.76 5.01 -0.70
N ARG A 97 -0.09 5.42 -1.78
CA ARG A 97 1.36 5.29 -1.91
C ARG A 97 2.11 6.13 -0.89
N GLU A 98 1.69 7.36 -0.66
CA GLU A 98 2.31 8.22 0.36
C GLU A 98 2.14 7.61 1.75
N LEU A 99 0.97 7.04 2.03
CA LEU A 99 0.74 6.32 3.28
C LEU A 99 1.61 5.06 3.39
N PHE A 100 1.83 4.35 2.28
CA PHE A 100 2.75 3.21 2.27
C PHE A 100 4.18 3.64 2.60
N ASP A 101 4.65 4.74 2.05
CA ASP A 101 6.00 5.24 2.26
C ASP A 101 6.19 5.85 3.67
N ASN A 102 5.10 6.08 4.40
CA ASN A 102 5.15 6.50 5.79
C ASN A 102 5.43 5.29 6.68
N LYS A 103 6.60 5.26 7.32
CA LYS A 103 7.03 4.14 8.16
C LYS A 103 6.12 3.87 9.36
N ASN A 104 5.31 4.85 9.77
CA ASN A 104 4.40 4.73 10.90
C ASN A 104 3.05 4.13 10.51
N VAL A 105 2.78 3.94 9.23
CA VAL A 105 1.54 3.35 8.71
C VAL A 105 1.80 1.90 8.36
N TYR A 106 0.99 0.99 8.89
CA TYR A 106 1.20 -0.46 8.75
C TYR A 106 0.28 -1.10 7.73
N SER A 107 -0.96 -0.66 7.64
CA SER A 107 -1.90 -1.16 6.64
C SER A 107 -2.97 -0.15 6.29
N ILE A 108 -3.54 -0.31 5.13
CA ILE A 108 -4.68 0.49 4.70
C ILE A 108 -5.68 -0.40 3.97
N LYS A 109 -6.95 -0.21 4.30
CA LYS A 109 -8.09 -0.75 3.58
C LYS A 109 -9.05 0.39 3.30
N SER A 110 -9.84 0.27 2.26
CA SER A 110 -10.86 1.26 1.95
C SER A 110 -12.05 0.62 1.24
N ASN A 111 -13.12 1.39 1.10
CA ASN A 111 -14.27 1.06 0.28
C ASN A 111 -14.11 1.51 -1.17
N PHE A 112 -12.88 1.78 -1.62
CA PHE A 112 -12.61 2.22 -2.98
C PHE A 112 -13.13 1.22 -4.00
N ASP A 113 -13.88 1.76 -4.99
CA ASP A 113 -14.39 1.01 -6.12
C ASP A 113 -14.19 1.87 -7.38
N MET A 114 -13.48 1.34 -8.37
CA MET A 114 -13.23 2.04 -9.62
C MET A 114 -14.47 2.31 -10.47
N LYS A 115 -15.62 1.68 -10.14
CA LYS A 115 -16.87 1.83 -10.88
C LYS A 115 -17.67 3.06 -10.47
N TYR A 116 -17.38 3.65 -9.32
CA TYR A 116 -18.17 4.72 -8.73
C TYR A 116 -17.34 5.97 -8.51
N PRO A 117 -17.99 7.15 -8.47
CA PRO A 117 -17.31 8.37 -8.07
C PRO A 117 -16.65 8.23 -6.69
N LEU A 118 -15.54 8.92 -6.50
CA LEU A 118 -14.73 8.85 -5.28
C LEU A 118 -15.31 9.73 -4.16
N TYR A 119 -16.62 9.60 -3.93
CA TYR A 119 -17.28 10.29 -2.82
C TYR A 119 -17.23 9.43 -1.57
N ASN A 120 -16.92 10.07 -0.45
CA ASN A 120 -16.93 9.42 0.86
C ASN A 120 -16.06 8.15 0.88
N VAL A 121 -14.82 8.28 0.40
CA VAL A 121 -13.86 7.19 0.52
C VAL A 121 -13.53 7.00 1.99
N GLU A 122 -13.92 5.85 2.53
CA GLU A 122 -13.66 5.50 3.93
C GLU A 122 -12.40 4.64 4.00
N PHE A 123 -11.40 5.16 4.74
CA PHE A 123 -10.16 4.45 5.01
C PHE A 123 -10.19 3.81 6.38
N GLU A 124 -9.62 2.62 6.48
CA GLU A 124 -9.28 1.98 7.74
C GLU A 124 -7.75 1.80 7.77
N ILE A 125 -7.09 2.55 8.64
CA ILE A 125 -5.62 2.67 8.66
C ILE A 125 -5.10 2.14 9.99
N LYS A 126 -4.22 1.14 9.94
CA LYS A 126 -3.44 0.70 11.11
C LYS A 126 -2.11 1.44 11.13
N TYR A 127 -1.77 2.01 12.27
CA TYR A 127 -0.57 2.81 12.42
C TYR A 127 0.08 2.61 13.79
N ASP A 128 1.35 3.00 13.91
CA ASP A 128 2.15 2.84 15.13
C ASP A 128 1.46 3.51 16.33
N ILE A 129 1.42 2.79 17.46
CA ILE A 129 0.77 3.26 18.68
C ILE A 129 1.36 4.57 19.21
N ASN A 130 2.62 4.85 18.90
CA ASN A 130 3.31 6.07 19.32
C ASN A 130 3.16 7.25 18.33
N TYR A 131 2.56 7.00 17.17
CA TYR A 131 2.28 8.04 16.19
C TYR A 131 0.95 8.72 16.53
N LEU A 132 0.95 10.06 16.55
CA LEU A 132 -0.25 10.80 16.94
C LEU A 132 -1.31 10.75 15.84
N GLU A 133 -2.56 10.49 16.21
CA GLU A 133 -3.69 10.46 15.27
C GLU A 133 -3.83 11.78 14.51
N GLU A 134 -3.68 12.91 15.20
CA GLU A 134 -3.75 14.24 14.58
C GLU A 134 -2.65 14.45 13.53
N ASP A 135 -1.46 13.87 13.72
CA ASP A 135 -0.39 13.92 12.74
C ASP A 135 -0.71 13.06 11.53
N LEU A 136 -1.35 11.90 11.73
CA LEU A 136 -1.82 11.06 10.64
C LEU A 136 -2.90 11.76 9.82
N ILE A 137 -3.88 12.38 10.48
CA ILE A 137 -4.94 13.13 9.79
C ILE A 137 -4.34 14.28 8.97
N LYS A 138 -3.39 15.01 9.55
CA LYS A 138 -2.68 16.08 8.86
C LYS A 138 -1.95 15.56 7.63
N PHE A 139 -1.28 14.42 7.75
CA PHE A 139 -0.60 13.77 6.64
C PHE A 139 -1.57 13.44 5.50
N ILE A 140 -2.74 12.87 5.83
CA ILE A 140 -3.78 12.55 4.84
C ILE A 140 -4.25 13.83 4.15
N GLU A 141 -4.57 14.88 4.90
CA GLU A 141 -5.09 16.13 4.36
C GLU A 141 -4.05 16.85 3.47
N GLU A 142 -2.78 16.72 3.77
CA GLU A 142 -1.70 17.31 2.96
C GLU A 142 -1.39 16.53 1.68
N ASN A 143 -1.75 15.24 1.62
CA ASN A 143 -1.37 14.34 0.51
C ASN A 143 -2.55 13.86 -0.32
N LYS A 144 -3.76 14.23 0.03
CA LYS A 144 -4.95 13.84 -0.72
C LYS A 144 -5.14 14.62 -2.02
#